data_8fe183d0b3aa8493c1d160bebccc4775
#
_entry.id   8fe183d0b3aa8493c1d160bebccc4775
#
_cell.length_a   1.000
_cell.length_b   1.000
_cell.length_c   1.000
_cell.angle_alpha   90.00
_cell.angle_beta   90.00
_cell.angle_gamma   90.00
#
_symmetry.space_group_name_H-M   'P 1'
#
loop_
_entity.id
_entity.type
_entity.pdbx_description
1 polymer ?
#
loop_
_entity_poly.entity_id
_entity_poly.type
_entity_poly.pdbx_seq_one_letter_code
_entity_poly.pdbx_strand_id
1 'polypeptide(L)'
;SKKFSDSSKWCIVETKNGKIKSIYDKKKELSVGINFSALVGVYFFSSVKILKNISKKYLHDKKIEISSLLEEYKKNKKITVKIEPNWYDVGHRNNYFSSKKELLQSRFFNYLELDKKNGIVTKKSQNIQKLKNEINWYNLIPNQIKIMTPRIISSKINKNPNLVMEHIDFSTLTEIWLYGNISYKNWQSILDDLKNIINTFQTYKKLVQKKDYEQIYITKTLDRIQELISSNPIFKKLLNYEDVKINGKLYDNWGKLSEKVFPKINKLFCKDDNCLIHGDLCFSNILYDVPNNQYRIIDPRGKWGDSVFGDIKYDLAKLRHSI
;
A
#
# COMPACT_ATOMS: atom_id res chain seq x y z
N SER A 1 20.23 10.90 -18.63
CA SER A 1 18.85 11.28 -18.96
C SER A 1 18.17 10.12 -19.68
N LYS A 2 17.12 9.54 -19.08
CA LYS A 2 16.25 8.58 -19.79
C LYS A 2 15.69 9.34 -21.01
N LYS A 3 15.89 8.85 -22.22
CA LYS A 3 15.30 9.41 -23.43
C LYS A 3 13.78 9.34 -23.27
N PHE A 4 13.10 10.47 -23.34
CA PHE A 4 11.65 10.52 -23.34
C PHE A 4 11.19 9.96 -24.68
N SER A 5 10.50 8.82 -24.67
CA SER A 5 9.98 8.21 -25.89
C SER A 5 8.71 8.91 -26.41
N ASP A 6 8.08 9.75 -25.59
CA ASP A 6 6.83 10.43 -25.92
C ASP A 6 6.74 11.78 -25.17
N SER A 7 7.01 12.88 -25.88
CA SER A 7 6.98 14.22 -25.32
C SER A 7 5.56 14.71 -24.96
N SER A 8 4.52 14.07 -25.49
CA SER A 8 3.13 14.46 -25.25
C SER A 8 2.65 14.20 -23.81
N LYS A 9 3.39 13.39 -23.05
CA LYS A 9 3.05 13.04 -21.66
C LYS A 9 3.65 14.00 -20.62
N TRP A 10 4.55 14.88 -21.03
CA TRP A 10 5.39 15.64 -20.11
C TRP A 10 5.33 17.12 -20.37
N CYS A 11 5.45 17.92 -19.31
CA CYS A 11 5.88 19.30 -19.43
C CYS A 11 7.41 19.31 -19.53
N ILE A 12 7.93 19.76 -20.66
CA ILE A 12 9.35 19.75 -21.01
C ILE A 12 9.90 21.16 -20.98
N VAL A 13 11.09 21.34 -20.45
CA VAL A 13 11.81 22.60 -20.47
C VAL A 13 13.07 22.50 -21.30
N GLU A 14 13.30 23.49 -22.14
CA GLU A 14 14.58 23.73 -22.80
C GLU A 14 15.44 24.63 -21.90
N THR A 15 16.66 24.24 -21.66
CA THR A 15 17.58 25.00 -20.81
C THR A 15 18.77 25.54 -21.59
N LYS A 16 19.21 26.75 -21.22
CA LYS A 16 20.48 27.34 -21.68
C LYS A 16 21.23 27.86 -20.46
N ASN A 17 22.45 27.40 -20.23
CA ASN A 17 23.28 27.76 -19.07
C ASN A 17 22.55 27.55 -17.74
N GLY A 18 21.87 26.40 -17.58
CA GLY A 18 21.13 26.01 -16.37
C GLY A 18 19.84 26.82 -16.10
N LYS A 19 19.43 27.70 -17.01
CA LYS A 19 18.20 28.50 -16.90
C LYS A 19 17.16 28.02 -17.91
N ILE A 20 15.88 28.15 -17.57
CA ILE A 20 14.79 27.84 -18.50
C ILE A 20 14.74 28.89 -19.61
N LYS A 21 14.91 28.44 -20.84
CA LYS A 21 14.71 29.21 -22.07
C LYS A 21 13.24 29.15 -22.51
N SER A 22 12.72 27.94 -22.67
CA SER A 22 11.35 27.67 -23.15
C SER A 22 10.70 26.53 -22.36
N ILE A 23 9.36 26.59 -22.30
CA ILE A 23 8.53 25.56 -21.64
C ILE A 23 7.56 25.01 -22.69
N TYR A 24 7.47 23.70 -22.77
CA TYR A 24 6.61 22.97 -23.72
C TYR A 24 5.71 22.03 -22.95
N ASP A 25 4.43 22.35 -22.88
CA ASP A 25 3.48 21.52 -22.16
C ASP A 25 2.83 20.50 -23.10
N LYS A 26 3.11 19.20 -22.86
CA LYS A 26 2.50 18.06 -23.55
C LYS A 26 2.46 18.19 -25.08
N LYS A 27 3.49 18.80 -25.67
CA LYS A 27 3.58 18.94 -27.13
C LYS A 27 3.96 17.63 -27.80
N LYS A 28 3.16 17.21 -28.78
CA LYS A 28 3.52 16.14 -29.71
C LYS A 28 4.69 16.62 -30.58
N GLU A 29 5.63 15.69 -30.91
CA GLU A 29 6.71 15.93 -31.89
C GLU A 29 7.78 16.96 -31.47
N LEU A 30 8.17 16.96 -30.20
CA LEU A 30 9.38 17.66 -29.80
C LEU A 30 10.62 16.80 -30.09
N SER A 31 11.51 17.24 -30.96
CA SER A 31 12.84 16.64 -31.10
C SER A 31 13.65 16.96 -29.83
N VAL A 32 13.72 16.02 -28.91
CA VAL A 32 14.35 16.22 -27.59
C VAL A 32 15.86 16.09 -27.73
N GLY A 33 16.57 17.24 -27.63
CA GLY A 33 18.03 17.30 -27.61
C GLY A 33 18.61 17.27 -26.18
N ILE A 34 19.93 17.43 -26.08
CA ILE A 34 20.70 17.36 -24.82
C ILE A 34 20.23 18.41 -23.78
N ASN A 35 19.71 19.54 -24.23
CA ASN A 35 19.29 20.65 -23.36
C ASN A 35 17.81 20.57 -22.90
N PHE A 36 17.11 19.46 -23.15
CA PHE A 36 15.73 19.27 -22.80
C PHE A 36 15.59 18.38 -21.56
N SER A 37 14.71 18.77 -20.65
CA SER A 37 14.41 18.02 -19.43
C SER A 37 12.92 18.02 -19.13
N ALA A 38 12.37 16.88 -18.66
CA ALA A 38 11.00 16.84 -18.17
C ALA A 38 10.91 17.38 -16.75
N LEU A 39 9.86 18.11 -16.44
CA LEU A 39 9.55 18.58 -15.10
C LEU A 39 9.03 17.41 -14.26
N VAL A 40 9.61 17.22 -13.08
CA VAL A 40 9.33 16.10 -12.17
C VAL A 40 8.28 16.43 -11.09
N GLY A 41 7.61 17.59 -11.19
CA GLY A 41 6.56 17.98 -10.25
C GLY A 41 7.06 18.63 -8.95
N VAL A 42 8.36 18.88 -8.80
CA VAL A 42 8.93 19.56 -7.63
C VAL A 42 9.34 20.97 -8.00
N TYR A 43 8.74 21.97 -7.35
CA TYR A 43 8.93 23.39 -7.67
C TYR A 43 9.25 24.17 -6.40
N PHE A 44 10.21 25.08 -6.48
CA PHE A 44 10.53 26.03 -5.44
C PHE A 44 10.37 27.47 -5.93
N PHE A 45 9.51 28.25 -5.28
CA PHE A 45 9.26 29.64 -5.61
C PHE A 45 9.89 30.54 -4.55
N SER A 46 10.89 31.35 -4.95
CA SER A 46 11.59 32.27 -4.05
C SER A 46 10.76 33.48 -3.60
N SER A 47 9.61 33.74 -4.23
CA SER A 47 8.71 34.83 -3.88
C SER A 47 7.24 34.40 -3.91
N VAL A 48 6.66 34.23 -2.73
CA VAL A 48 5.23 33.93 -2.56
C VAL A 48 4.37 35.09 -3.03
N LYS A 49 4.84 36.36 -2.89
CA LYS A 49 4.11 37.55 -3.35
C LYS A 49 3.91 37.54 -4.87
N ILE A 50 4.96 37.23 -5.63
CA ILE A 50 4.89 37.12 -7.10
C ILE A 50 3.95 35.97 -7.48
N LEU A 51 4.09 34.82 -6.85
CA LEU A 51 3.24 33.65 -7.11
C LEU A 51 1.76 33.99 -6.86
N LYS A 52 1.42 34.62 -5.73
CA LYS A 52 0.05 35.05 -5.42
C LYS A 52 -0.51 35.99 -6.46
N ASN A 53 0.28 36.98 -6.93
CA ASN A 53 -0.17 37.90 -7.94
C ASN A 53 -0.44 37.24 -9.30
N ILE A 54 0.40 36.27 -9.67
CA ILE A 54 0.21 35.48 -10.88
C ILE A 54 -1.04 34.60 -10.74
N SER A 55 -1.18 33.89 -9.62
CA SER A 55 -2.33 33.00 -9.38
C SER A 55 -3.67 33.73 -9.45
N LYS A 56 -3.73 34.99 -9.00
CA LYS A 56 -4.95 35.80 -9.09
C LYS A 56 -5.46 35.99 -10.53
N LYS A 57 -4.58 36.03 -11.53
CA LYS A 57 -4.96 36.15 -12.95
C LYS A 57 -5.76 34.96 -13.46
N TYR A 58 -5.57 33.79 -12.81
CA TYR A 58 -6.14 32.50 -13.22
C TYR A 58 -7.26 31.99 -12.29
N LEU A 59 -7.74 32.84 -11.34
CA LEU A 59 -8.78 32.43 -10.36
C LEU A 59 -10.10 31.98 -11.00
N HIS A 60 -10.38 32.43 -12.22
CA HIS A 60 -11.59 32.08 -12.95
C HIS A 60 -11.38 31.00 -14.00
N ASP A 61 -10.15 30.50 -14.19
CA ASP A 61 -9.86 29.45 -15.15
C ASP A 61 -10.17 28.09 -14.56
N LYS A 62 -10.98 27.30 -15.26
CA LYS A 62 -11.38 25.93 -14.82
C LYS A 62 -10.21 24.95 -14.75
N LYS A 63 -9.09 25.24 -15.41
CA LYS A 63 -7.85 24.45 -15.39
C LYS A 63 -6.64 25.36 -15.48
N ILE A 64 -5.83 25.39 -14.43
CA ILE A 64 -4.53 26.04 -14.43
C ILE A 64 -3.46 24.95 -14.51
N GLU A 65 -2.67 24.96 -15.57
CA GLU A 65 -1.49 24.09 -15.67
C GLU A 65 -0.29 24.81 -15.05
N ILE A 66 0.58 24.06 -14.38
CA ILE A 66 1.79 24.58 -13.74
C ILE A 66 2.74 25.25 -14.76
N SER A 67 2.72 24.79 -16.00
CA SER A 67 3.47 25.38 -17.14
C SER A 67 3.13 26.84 -17.33
N SER A 68 1.84 27.21 -17.29
CA SER A 68 1.37 28.59 -17.41
C SER A 68 1.87 29.47 -16.26
N LEU A 69 1.83 28.94 -15.03
CA LEU A 69 2.36 29.65 -13.86
C LEU A 69 3.88 29.87 -13.97
N LEU A 70 4.63 28.89 -14.45
CA LEU A 70 6.07 29.00 -14.65
C LEU A 70 6.43 30.01 -15.76
N GLU A 71 5.69 30.02 -16.86
CA GLU A 71 5.90 31.00 -17.93
C GLU A 71 5.68 32.43 -17.41
N GLU A 72 4.62 32.69 -16.65
CA GLU A 72 4.39 34.01 -16.04
C GLU A 72 5.43 34.34 -14.95
N TYR A 73 5.83 33.36 -14.14
CA TYR A 73 6.84 33.60 -13.12
C TYR A 73 8.21 33.92 -13.73
N LYS A 74 8.56 33.29 -14.85
CA LYS A 74 9.80 33.51 -15.61
C LYS A 74 9.93 34.99 -16.08
N LYS A 75 8.82 35.71 -16.34
CA LYS A 75 8.84 37.13 -16.69
C LYS A 75 9.35 38.00 -15.53
N ASN A 76 9.19 37.57 -14.30
CA ASN A 76 9.52 38.34 -13.10
C ASN A 76 10.81 37.87 -12.40
N LYS A 77 11.15 36.59 -12.54
CA LYS A 77 12.31 35.98 -11.88
C LYS A 77 12.96 34.92 -12.76
N LYS A 78 14.27 34.86 -12.71
CA LYS A 78 15.02 33.77 -13.36
C LYS A 78 14.69 32.43 -12.71
N ILE A 79 14.39 31.44 -13.54
CA ILE A 79 14.16 30.08 -13.08
C ILE A 79 15.36 29.21 -13.45
N THR A 80 15.91 28.52 -12.48
CA THR A 80 17.01 27.53 -12.66
C THR A 80 16.46 26.13 -12.57
N VAL A 81 17.10 25.18 -13.25
CA VAL A 81 16.73 23.75 -13.24
C VAL A 81 17.81 22.98 -12.50
N LYS A 82 17.38 22.15 -11.55
CA LYS A 82 18.21 21.15 -10.94
C LYS A 82 17.88 19.79 -11.57
N ILE A 83 18.88 19.08 -12.05
CA ILE A 83 18.71 17.74 -12.62
C ILE A 83 18.67 16.73 -11.48
N GLU A 84 17.64 15.88 -11.47
CA GLU A 84 17.54 14.75 -10.55
C GLU A 84 17.60 13.44 -11.38
N PRO A 85 18.70 12.69 -11.31
CA PRO A 85 18.86 11.47 -12.09
C PRO A 85 18.04 10.29 -11.55
N ASN A 86 17.72 10.29 -10.26
CA ASN A 86 17.03 9.19 -9.57
C ASN A 86 15.52 9.47 -9.44
N TRP A 87 14.90 9.83 -10.55
CA TRP A 87 13.47 10.11 -10.58
C TRP A 87 12.68 8.93 -11.17
N TYR A 88 11.58 8.60 -10.53
CA TYR A 88 10.67 7.52 -10.93
C TYR A 88 9.28 8.08 -11.20
N ASP A 89 8.75 7.83 -12.41
CA ASP A 89 7.41 8.26 -12.76
C ASP A 89 6.35 7.34 -12.13
N VAL A 90 5.51 7.93 -11.30
CA VAL A 90 4.36 7.25 -10.67
C VAL A 90 3.02 7.87 -11.12
N GLY A 91 3.06 8.87 -11.99
CA GLY A 91 1.87 9.57 -12.50
C GLY A 91 1.21 8.89 -13.71
N HIS A 92 1.93 8.02 -14.40
CA HIS A 92 1.41 7.28 -15.54
C HIS A 92 1.41 5.78 -15.24
N ARG A 93 0.30 5.10 -15.51
CA ARG A 93 0.09 3.68 -15.14
C ARG A 93 1.25 2.77 -15.59
N ASN A 94 1.65 2.85 -16.85
CA ASN A 94 2.72 1.98 -17.37
C ASN A 94 4.07 2.28 -16.70
N ASN A 95 4.36 3.57 -16.44
CA ASN A 95 5.59 3.99 -15.79
C ASN A 95 5.56 3.68 -14.29
N TYR A 96 4.39 3.72 -13.64
CA TYR A 96 4.21 3.26 -12.27
C TYR A 96 4.65 1.81 -12.09
N PHE A 97 4.18 0.88 -12.93
CA PHE A 97 4.58 -0.52 -12.84
C PHE A 97 6.08 -0.72 -13.11
N SER A 98 6.65 0.02 -14.07
CA SER A 98 8.09 -0.01 -14.33
C SER A 98 8.89 0.53 -13.14
N SER A 99 8.45 1.65 -12.56
CA SER A 99 9.06 2.27 -11.39
C SER A 99 8.95 1.37 -10.15
N LYS A 100 7.81 0.71 -9.96
CA LYS A 100 7.60 -0.27 -8.89
C LYS A 100 8.57 -1.45 -8.98
N LYS A 101 8.83 -1.97 -10.19
CA LYS A 101 9.81 -3.04 -10.42
C LYS A 101 11.25 -2.62 -10.08
N GLU A 102 11.56 -1.33 -10.24
CA GLU A 102 12.87 -0.80 -9.86
C GLU A 102 12.97 -0.49 -8.37
N LEU A 103 11.86 -0.02 -7.78
CA LEU A 103 11.74 0.35 -6.38
C LEU A 103 10.91 -0.69 -5.63
N LEU A 104 11.51 -1.80 -5.21
CA LEU A 104 10.81 -2.74 -4.33
C LEU A 104 10.54 -2.05 -3.00
N GLN A 105 9.30 -1.58 -2.80
CA GLN A 105 8.93 -0.92 -1.54
C GLN A 105 8.60 -1.94 -0.47
N SER A 106 9.38 -1.90 0.60
CA SER A 106 9.06 -2.54 1.87
C SER A 106 8.38 -1.55 2.82
N ARG A 107 7.60 -2.05 3.79
CA ARG A 107 7.21 -1.24 4.95
C ARG A 107 8.49 -0.75 5.66
N PHE A 108 8.45 0.42 6.30
CA PHE A 108 9.64 1.06 6.91
C PHE A 108 10.47 0.16 7.85
N PHE A 109 9.86 -0.91 8.40
CA PHE A 109 10.52 -1.88 9.28
C PHE A 109 10.94 -3.18 8.58
N ASN A 110 10.64 -3.36 7.30
CA ASN A 110 11.04 -4.51 6.49
C ASN A 110 12.09 -4.10 5.46
N TYR A 111 13.07 -4.96 5.27
CA TYR A 111 14.03 -4.88 4.17
C TYR A 111 13.71 -5.97 3.16
N LEU A 112 13.45 -5.57 1.91
CA LEU A 112 13.29 -6.48 0.78
C LEU A 112 14.45 -6.28 -0.18
N GLU A 113 15.15 -7.36 -0.48
CA GLU A 113 16.26 -7.39 -1.43
C GLU A 113 15.86 -8.31 -2.59
N LEU A 114 15.79 -7.75 -3.81
CA LEU A 114 15.39 -8.47 -5.01
C LEU A 114 16.60 -8.88 -5.82
N ASP A 115 16.79 -10.18 -5.98
CA ASP A 115 17.67 -10.75 -6.99
C ASP A 115 16.86 -11.02 -8.27
N LYS A 116 16.88 -10.06 -9.18
CA LYS A 116 16.13 -10.15 -10.47
C LYS A 116 16.64 -11.28 -11.37
N LYS A 117 17.93 -11.62 -11.29
CA LYS A 117 18.53 -12.64 -12.12
C LYS A 117 18.01 -14.03 -11.77
N ASN A 118 17.86 -14.29 -10.48
CA ASN A 118 17.40 -15.58 -9.99
C ASN A 118 15.91 -15.60 -9.65
N GLY A 119 15.20 -14.46 -9.77
CA GLY A 119 13.78 -14.35 -9.43
C GLY A 119 13.50 -14.59 -7.96
N ILE A 120 14.34 -14.05 -7.06
CA ILE A 120 14.31 -14.32 -5.63
C ILE A 120 14.13 -13.02 -4.84
N VAL A 121 13.34 -13.07 -3.79
CA VAL A 121 13.21 -12.00 -2.78
C VAL A 121 13.73 -12.49 -1.45
N THR A 122 14.62 -11.72 -0.84
CA THR A 122 15.06 -11.89 0.55
C THR A 122 14.40 -10.85 1.43
N LYS A 123 13.66 -11.31 2.44
CA LYS A 123 12.98 -10.47 3.43
C LYS A 123 13.71 -10.51 4.76
N LYS A 124 14.04 -9.34 5.29
CA LYS A 124 14.57 -9.10 6.65
C LYS A 124 13.66 -8.10 7.36
N SER A 125 13.62 -8.07 8.67
CA SER A 125 12.77 -7.14 9.43
C SER A 125 13.43 -6.68 10.72
N GLN A 126 13.24 -5.41 11.07
CA GLN A 126 13.54 -4.89 12.40
C GLN A 126 12.60 -5.48 13.46
N ASN A 127 11.37 -5.82 13.06
CA ASN A 127 10.44 -6.55 13.91
C ASN A 127 10.72 -8.06 13.81
N ILE A 128 11.74 -8.49 14.56
CA ILE A 128 12.24 -9.86 14.58
C ILE A 128 11.13 -10.87 14.87
N GLN A 129 10.30 -10.60 15.87
CA GLN A 129 9.24 -11.53 16.28
C GLN A 129 8.17 -11.69 15.19
N LYS A 130 7.82 -10.61 14.52
CA LYS A 130 6.85 -10.67 13.42
C LYS A 130 7.35 -11.53 12.27
N LEU A 131 8.63 -11.38 11.88
CA LEU A 131 9.22 -12.19 10.80
C LEU A 131 9.34 -13.66 11.22
N LYS A 132 9.69 -13.95 12.47
CA LYS A 132 9.67 -15.34 13.00
C LYS A 132 8.29 -15.97 12.93
N ASN A 133 7.25 -15.23 13.30
CA ASN A 133 5.87 -15.72 13.22
C ASN A 133 5.46 -15.99 11.76
N GLU A 134 5.83 -15.13 10.83
CA GLU A 134 5.58 -15.30 9.41
C GLU A 134 6.30 -16.55 8.85
N ILE A 135 7.58 -16.74 9.17
CA ILE A 135 8.34 -17.95 8.77
C ILE A 135 7.70 -19.19 9.35
N ASN A 136 7.30 -19.15 10.62
CA ASN A 136 6.65 -20.28 11.28
C ASN A 136 5.32 -20.66 10.58
N TRP A 137 4.54 -19.67 10.13
CA TRP A 137 3.33 -19.94 9.38
C TRP A 137 3.61 -20.69 8.08
N TYR A 138 4.59 -20.24 7.27
CA TYR A 138 4.98 -20.94 6.03
C TYR A 138 5.46 -22.38 6.29
N ASN A 139 6.09 -22.62 7.43
CA ASN A 139 6.55 -23.96 7.81
C ASN A 139 5.40 -24.89 8.22
N LEU A 140 4.34 -24.35 8.82
CA LEU A 140 3.24 -25.12 9.41
C LEU A 140 2.06 -25.36 8.47
N ILE A 141 1.92 -24.56 7.40
CA ILE A 141 0.78 -24.69 6.49
C ILE A 141 0.84 -25.99 5.69
N PRO A 142 -0.34 -26.59 5.41
CA PRO A 142 -0.47 -27.79 4.57
C PRO A 142 -0.07 -27.53 3.11
N ASN A 143 0.25 -28.58 2.37
CA ASN A 143 0.68 -28.48 0.98
C ASN A 143 -0.35 -27.80 0.08
N GLN A 144 -1.65 -28.02 0.31
CA GLN A 144 -2.72 -27.33 -0.44
C GLN A 144 -2.66 -25.81 -0.26
N ILE A 145 -2.25 -25.31 0.90
CA ILE A 145 -2.08 -23.88 1.15
C ILE A 145 -0.75 -23.38 0.57
N LYS A 146 0.31 -24.22 0.62
CA LYS A 146 1.63 -23.86 0.04
C LYS A 146 1.55 -23.51 -1.44
N ILE A 147 0.66 -24.15 -2.20
CA ILE A 147 0.43 -23.86 -3.63
C ILE A 147 -0.09 -22.42 -3.83
N MET A 148 -0.81 -21.90 -2.83
CA MET A 148 -1.36 -20.54 -2.84
C MET A 148 -0.36 -19.46 -2.38
N THR A 149 0.87 -19.85 -2.00
CA THR A 149 1.91 -18.95 -1.47
C THR A 149 3.13 -18.94 -2.39
N PRO A 150 4.03 -17.95 -2.28
CA PRO A 150 5.34 -18.03 -2.88
C PRO A 150 6.10 -19.25 -2.36
N ARG A 151 6.87 -19.90 -3.25
CA ARG A 151 7.75 -20.99 -2.86
C ARG A 151 8.84 -20.48 -1.92
N ILE A 152 8.93 -21.04 -0.73
CA ILE A 152 10.01 -20.74 0.20
C ILE A 152 11.27 -21.50 -0.21
N ILE A 153 12.35 -20.78 -0.46
CA ILE A 153 13.65 -21.31 -0.87
C ILE A 153 14.47 -21.64 0.37
N SER A 154 14.53 -20.70 1.31
CA SER A 154 15.18 -20.93 2.61
C SER A 154 14.64 -19.98 3.67
N SER A 155 14.76 -20.36 4.93
CA SER A 155 14.41 -19.49 6.05
C SER A 155 15.33 -19.74 7.25
N LYS A 156 15.58 -18.66 8.03
CA LYS A 156 16.32 -18.74 9.30
C LYS A 156 15.51 -18.06 10.40
N ILE A 157 15.39 -18.71 11.58
CA ILE A 157 14.61 -18.21 12.74
C ILE A 157 15.51 -17.79 13.91
N ASN A 158 16.81 -17.66 13.70
CA ASN A 158 17.76 -17.27 14.74
C ASN A 158 17.62 -15.79 15.19
N LYS A 159 18.68 -15.22 15.80
CA LYS A 159 18.73 -13.82 16.23
C LYS A 159 18.46 -12.82 15.09
N ASN A 160 18.90 -13.14 13.87
CA ASN A 160 18.69 -12.33 12.66
C ASN A 160 17.86 -13.15 11.66
N PRO A 161 16.53 -13.22 11.82
CA PRO A 161 15.69 -14.03 10.94
C PRO A 161 15.72 -13.45 9.52
N ASN A 162 15.70 -14.35 8.55
CA ASN A 162 15.49 -14.01 7.15
C ASN A 162 14.60 -15.04 6.47
N LEU A 163 13.90 -14.60 5.45
CA LEU A 163 13.03 -15.40 4.61
C LEU A 163 13.40 -15.18 3.16
N VAL A 164 13.77 -16.24 2.47
CA VAL A 164 14.12 -16.23 1.04
C VAL A 164 13.01 -16.98 0.30
N MET A 165 12.36 -16.31 -0.65
CA MET A 165 11.24 -16.86 -1.40
C MET A 165 11.31 -16.46 -2.87
N GLU A 166 10.55 -17.14 -3.72
CA GLU A 166 10.41 -16.75 -5.11
C GLU A 166 9.79 -15.35 -5.22
N HIS A 167 10.25 -14.60 -6.21
CA HIS A 167 9.66 -13.32 -6.57
C HIS A 167 8.46 -13.53 -7.50
N ILE A 168 7.30 -13.07 -7.06
CA ILE A 168 6.06 -13.09 -7.85
C ILE A 168 5.80 -11.68 -8.39
N ASP A 169 5.90 -11.52 -9.70
CA ASP A 169 5.72 -10.23 -10.39
C ASP A 169 4.24 -10.00 -10.78
N PHE A 170 3.33 -10.31 -9.87
CA PHE A 170 1.90 -10.01 -10.02
C PHE A 170 1.55 -8.69 -9.35
N SER A 171 0.46 -8.07 -9.80
CA SER A 171 -0.11 -6.91 -9.11
C SER A 171 -0.84 -7.34 -7.83
N THR A 172 -0.81 -6.49 -6.81
CA THR A 172 -1.68 -6.70 -5.66
C THR A 172 -3.14 -6.46 -6.04
N LEU A 173 -4.09 -7.12 -5.37
CA LEU A 173 -5.53 -6.82 -5.59
C LEU A 173 -5.86 -5.37 -5.28
N THR A 174 -5.15 -4.71 -4.34
CA THR A 174 -5.29 -3.27 -4.10
C THR A 174 -4.96 -2.45 -5.35
N GLU A 175 -3.88 -2.78 -6.06
CA GLU A 175 -3.52 -2.09 -7.30
C GLU A 175 -4.52 -2.35 -8.42
N ILE A 176 -5.02 -3.58 -8.52
CA ILE A 176 -6.07 -3.95 -9.47
C ILE A 176 -7.37 -3.19 -9.16
N TRP A 177 -7.74 -3.09 -7.89
CA TRP A 177 -8.91 -2.34 -7.43
C TRP A 177 -8.81 -0.85 -7.74
N LEU A 178 -7.69 -0.22 -7.42
CA LEU A 178 -7.52 1.23 -7.56
C LEU A 178 -7.23 1.67 -9.00
N TYR A 179 -6.48 0.86 -9.75
CA TYR A 179 -5.92 1.26 -11.04
C TYR A 179 -6.29 0.31 -12.19
N GLY A 180 -6.85 -0.87 -11.87
CA GLY A 180 -7.25 -1.87 -12.86
C GLY A 180 -8.59 -1.47 -13.48
N ASN A 181 -8.64 -1.41 -14.82
CA ASN A 181 -9.92 -1.37 -15.54
C ASN A 181 -10.22 -2.77 -16.06
N ILE A 182 -10.64 -3.65 -15.14
CA ILE A 182 -10.96 -5.04 -15.47
C ILE A 182 -12.48 -5.27 -15.58
N SER A 183 -12.89 -6.27 -16.33
CA SER A 183 -14.29 -6.57 -16.57
C SER A 183 -14.99 -7.12 -15.31
N TYR A 184 -16.32 -7.03 -15.30
CA TYR A 184 -17.14 -7.66 -14.26
C TYR A 184 -16.85 -9.18 -14.14
N LYS A 185 -16.67 -9.86 -15.28
CA LYS A 185 -16.34 -11.30 -15.31
C LYS A 185 -15.00 -11.60 -14.59
N ASN A 186 -13.99 -10.74 -14.77
CA ASN A 186 -12.73 -10.91 -14.05
C ASN A 186 -12.90 -10.71 -12.54
N TRP A 187 -13.73 -9.74 -12.12
CA TRP A 187 -14.05 -9.58 -10.70
C TRP A 187 -14.81 -10.78 -10.13
N GLN A 188 -15.73 -11.40 -10.88
CA GLN A 188 -16.37 -12.65 -10.45
C GLN A 188 -15.33 -13.75 -10.21
N SER A 189 -14.39 -13.98 -11.16
CA SER A 189 -13.32 -14.95 -10.97
C SER A 189 -12.46 -14.67 -9.74
N ILE A 190 -12.11 -13.41 -9.51
CA ILE A 190 -11.36 -13.01 -8.31
C ILE A 190 -12.14 -13.34 -7.03
N LEU A 191 -13.44 -13.03 -6.98
CA LEU A 191 -14.29 -13.30 -5.82
C LEU A 191 -14.45 -14.81 -5.58
N ASP A 192 -14.54 -15.61 -6.63
CA ASP A 192 -14.59 -17.07 -6.54
C ASP A 192 -13.27 -17.62 -5.99
N ASP A 193 -12.12 -17.09 -6.41
CA ASP A 193 -10.81 -17.47 -5.88
C ASP A 193 -10.67 -17.07 -4.40
N LEU A 194 -11.11 -15.87 -4.00
CA LEU A 194 -11.13 -15.47 -2.59
C LEU A 194 -12.00 -16.40 -1.75
N LYS A 195 -13.16 -16.80 -2.26
CA LYS A 195 -14.02 -17.80 -1.61
C LYS A 195 -13.31 -19.15 -1.50
N ASN A 196 -12.61 -19.60 -2.53
CA ASN A 196 -11.84 -20.84 -2.53
C ASN A 196 -10.70 -20.81 -1.49
N ILE A 197 -10.00 -19.67 -1.34
CA ILE A 197 -8.98 -19.50 -0.28
C ILE A 197 -9.63 -19.71 1.10
N ILE A 198 -10.73 -19.03 1.38
CA ILE A 198 -11.45 -19.14 2.67
C ILE A 198 -11.93 -20.58 2.91
N ASN A 199 -12.57 -21.19 1.92
CA ASN A 199 -13.06 -22.57 2.01
C ASN A 199 -11.90 -23.55 2.28
N THR A 200 -10.75 -23.38 1.61
CA THR A 200 -9.58 -24.22 1.82
C THR A 200 -9.04 -24.03 3.24
N PHE A 201 -8.97 -22.82 3.77
CA PHE A 201 -8.55 -22.59 5.16
C PHE A 201 -9.50 -23.28 6.15
N GLN A 202 -10.81 -23.23 5.89
CA GLN A 202 -11.82 -23.85 6.74
C GLN A 202 -11.77 -25.39 6.76
N THR A 203 -11.08 -26.04 5.82
CA THR A 203 -10.88 -27.50 5.88
C THR A 203 -9.93 -27.91 6.99
N TYR A 204 -9.06 -27.01 7.44
CA TYR A 204 -8.06 -27.27 8.49
C TYR A 204 -8.54 -26.75 9.84
N LYS A 205 -9.40 -27.52 10.50
CA LYS A 205 -10.00 -27.16 11.79
C LYS A 205 -9.04 -27.42 12.95
N LYS A 206 -9.00 -26.50 13.91
CA LYS A 206 -8.37 -26.67 15.21
C LYS A 206 -9.00 -25.75 16.23
N LEU A 207 -9.38 -26.29 17.38
CA LEU A 207 -9.98 -25.51 18.45
C LEU A 207 -9.01 -24.45 18.97
N VAL A 208 -9.48 -23.21 19.03
CA VAL A 208 -8.80 -22.06 19.63
C VAL A 208 -9.43 -21.79 20.99
N GLN A 209 -8.63 -21.40 21.99
CA GLN A 209 -9.14 -21.07 23.31
C GLN A 209 -9.85 -19.71 23.27
N LYS A 210 -10.94 -19.61 24.05
CA LYS A 210 -11.71 -18.36 24.14
C LYS A 210 -10.84 -17.17 24.58
N LYS A 211 -9.85 -17.38 25.46
CA LYS A 211 -8.91 -16.35 25.91
C LYS A 211 -8.09 -15.76 24.76
N ASP A 212 -7.69 -16.56 23.76
CA ASP A 212 -6.94 -16.09 22.60
C ASP A 212 -7.84 -15.22 21.68
N TYR A 213 -9.13 -15.59 21.61
CA TYR A 213 -10.14 -14.82 20.90
C TYR A 213 -10.32 -13.43 21.56
N GLU A 214 -10.51 -13.39 22.87
CA GLU A 214 -10.64 -12.13 23.62
C GLU A 214 -9.38 -11.28 23.51
N GLN A 215 -8.20 -11.89 23.58
CA GLN A 215 -6.92 -11.21 23.42
C GLN A 215 -6.81 -10.50 22.05
N ILE A 216 -7.23 -11.14 20.97
CA ILE A 216 -7.10 -10.58 19.63
C ILE A 216 -8.12 -9.49 19.35
N TYR A 217 -9.37 -9.68 19.75
CA TYR A 217 -10.45 -8.74 19.42
C TYR A 217 -10.59 -7.60 20.41
N ILE A 218 -10.36 -7.86 21.71
CA ILE A 218 -10.59 -6.87 22.77
C ILE A 218 -9.27 -6.32 23.28
N THR A 219 -8.43 -7.15 23.92
CA THR A 219 -7.21 -6.68 24.60
C THR A 219 -6.28 -5.94 23.67
N LYS A 220 -5.98 -6.53 22.52
CA LYS A 220 -5.14 -5.88 21.50
C LYS A 220 -5.70 -4.54 21.01
N THR A 221 -7.02 -4.39 20.93
CA THR A 221 -7.65 -3.14 20.52
C THR A 221 -7.47 -2.09 21.61
N LEU A 222 -7.70 -2.48 22.87
CA LEU A 222 -7.49 -1.61 24.04
C LEU A 222 -6.03 -1.15 24.16
N ASP A 223 -5.08 -2.08 24.00
CA ASP A 223 -3.64 -1.77 24.07
C ASP A 223 -3.24 -0.74 23.00
N ARG A 224 -3.73 -0.89 21.78
CA ARG A 224 -3.46 0.06 20.68
C ARG A 224 -4.08 1.42 20.90
N ILE A 225 -5.29 1.47 21.46
CA ILE A 225 -5.93 2.74 21.84
C ILE A 225 -5.12 3.41 22.95
N GLN A 226 -4.67 2.66 23.96
CA GLN A 226 -3.85 3.18 25.03
C GLN A 226 -2.49 3.71 24.55
N GLU A 227 -1.84 2.99 23.64
CA GLU A 227 -0.62 3.43 22.98
C GLU A 227 -0.83 4.74 22.19
N LEU A 228 -1.94 4.83 21.46
CA LEU A 228 -2.29 6.04 20.71
C LEU A 228 -2.61 7.23 21.63
N ILE A 229 -3.31 7.01 22.74
CA ILE A 229 -3.57 8.03 23.76
C ILE A 229 -2.25 8.58 24.33
N SER A 230 -1.31 7.67 24.60
CA SER A 230 -0.02 8.03 25.21
C SER A 230 0.88 8.81 24.23
N SER A 231 0.80 8.51 22.94
CA SER A 231 1.66 9.10 21.91
C SER A 231 1.06 10.34 21.23
N ASN A 232 -0.27 10.55 21.33
CA ASN A 232 -0.94 11.61 20.57
C ASN A 232 -1.91 12.45 21.44
N PRO A 233 -1.50 13.67 21.88
CA PRO A 233 -2.33 14.54 22.71
C PRO A 233 -3.66 14.95 22.06
N ILE A 234 -3.70 15.07 20.73
CA ILE A 234 -4.93 15.43 19.99
C ILE A 234 -5.93 14.27 20.11
N PHE A 235 -5.47 13.04 19.92
CA PHE A 235 -6.31 11.85 20.02
C PHE A 235 -6.87 11.69 21.45
N LYS A 236 -6.03 11.94 22.49
CA LYS A 236 -6.48 11.97 23.88
C LYS A 236 -7.64 12.95 24.10
N LYS A 237 -7.58 14.15 23.49
CA LYS A 237 -8.67 15.13 23.55
C LYS A 237 -9.94 14.63 22.85
N LEU A 238 -9.80 14.02 21.67
CA LEU A 238 -10.94 13.49 20.90
C LEU A 238 -11.72 12.42 21.66
N LEU A 239 -11.04 11.59 22.45
CA LEU A 239 -11.68 10.55 23.25
C LEU A 239 -12.51 11.09 24.43
N ASN A 240 -12.27 12.32 24.85
CA ASN A 240 -13.00 12.97 25.95
C ASN A 240 -14.34 13.61 25.50
N TYR A 241 -14.60 13.71 24.19
CA TYR A 241 -15.90 14.15 23.70
C TYR A 241 -16.94 13.03 23.83
N GLU A 242 -18.17 13.38 24.18
CA GLU A 242 -19.26 12.40 24.25
C GLU A 242 -19.61 11.81 22.89
N ASP A 243 -19.61 12.66 21.86
CA ASP A 243 -19.87 12.29 20.48
C ASP A 243 -18.86 12.95 19.55
N VAL A 244 -18.59 12.33 18.41
CA VAL A 244 -17.65 12.83 17.40
C VAL A 244 -18.40 13.15 16.11
N LYS A 245 -18.25 14.38 15.61
CA LYS A 245 -18.82 14.79 14.33
C LYS A 245 -17.83 14.54 13.18
N ILE A 246 -18.20 13.65 12.25
CA ILE A 246 -17.40 13.31 11.07
C ILE A 246 -18.24 13.61 9.83
N ASN A 247 -17.75 14.47 8.93
CA ASN A 247 -18.44 14.85 7.69
C ASN A 247 -19.91 15.29 7.93
N GLY A 248 -20.14 16.06 8.99
CA GLY A 248 -21.48 16.56 9.33
C GLY A 248 -22.38 15.60 10.09
N LYS A 249 -22.01 14.31 10.23
CA LYS A 249 -22.77 13.28 10.92
C LYS A 249 -22.17 12.99 12.31
N LEU A 250 -23.03 12.82 13.31
CA LEU A 250 -22.65 12.47 14.68
C LEU A 250 -22.46 10.96 14.83
N TYR A 251 -21.43 10.58 15.53
CA TYR A 251 -21.10 9.20 15.88
C TYR A 251 -20.78 9.10 17.38
N ASP A 252 -21.09 7.96 17.97
CA ASP A 252 -20.65 7.63 19.33
C ASP A 252 -19.12 7.76 19.44
N ASN A 253 -18.65 8.26 20.56
CA ASN A 253 -17.22 8.21 20.85
C ASN A 253 -16.76 6.77 21.12
N TRP A 254 -15.44 6.59 21.31
CA TRP A 254 -14.85 5.28 21.56
C TRP A 254 -15.41 4.59 22.82
N GLY A 255 -15.66 5.33 23.92
CA GLY A 255 -16.22 4.78 25.15
C GLY A 255 -17.58 4.12 24.91
N LYS A 256 -18.54 4.91 24.40
CA LYS A 256 -19.89 4.41 24.06
C LYS A 256 -19.84 3.26 23.04
N LEU A 257 -18.94 3.37 22.03
CA LEU A 257 -18.81 2.34 20.99
C LEU A 257 -18.28 1.03 21.56
N SER A 258 -17.25 1.08 22.42
CA SER A 258 -16.65 -0.12 23.02
C SER A 258 -17.62 -0.87 23.92
N GLU A 259 -18.41 -0.15 24.73
CA GLU A 259 -19.47 -0.73 25.55
C GLU A 259 -20.54 -1.47 24.74
N LYS A 260 -20.87 -0.96 23.54
CA LYS A 260 -21.84 -1.59 22.63
C LYS A 260 -21.25 -2.78 21.87
N VAL A 261 -19.97 -2.73 21.53
CA VAL A 261 -19.33 -3.69 20.60
C VAL A 261 -18.73 -4.89 21.33
N PHE A 262 -18.02 -4.70 22.45
CA PHE A 262 -17.32 -5.80 23.13
C PHE A 262 -18.25 -6.93 23.61
N PRO A 263 -19.44 -6.67 24.17
CA PRO A 263 -20.37 -7.75 24.51
C PRO A 263 -20.84 -8.55 23.29
N LYS A 264 -20.94 -7.89 22.11
CA LYS A 264 -21.32 -8.57 20.87
C LYS A 264 -20.19 -9.44 20.33
N ILE A 265 -18.93 -8.99 20.44
CA ILE A 265 -17.74 -9.76 20.03
C ILE A 265 -17.70 -11.09 20.80
N ASN A 266 -17.92 -11.08 22.12
CA ASN A 266 -17.91 -12.30 22.92
C ASN A 266 -19.01 -13.29 22.53
N LYS A 267 -20.15 -12.80 22.00
CA LYS A 267 -21.23 -13.65 21.48
C LYS A 267 -20.92 -14.26 20.11
N LEU A 268 -19.98 -13.70 19.37
CA LEU A 268 -19.57 -14.20 18.04
C LEU A 268 -18.61 -15.38 18.11
N PHE A 269 -18.09 -15.73 19.29
CA PHE A 269 -17.22 -16.87 19.43
C PHE A 269 -17.94 -18.17 19.06
N CYS A 270 -17.47 -18.83 18.00
CA CYS A 270 -17.99 -20.09 17.52
C CYS A 270 -16.81 -21.06 17.28
N LYS A 271 -16.87 -22.23 17.86
CA LYS A 271 -15.81 -23.25 17.72
C LYS A 271 -15.65 -23.73 16.28
N ASP A 272 -16.76 -23.78 15.53
CA ASP A 272 -16.80 -24.25 14.16
C ASP A 272 -16.12 -23.27 13.17
N ASP A 273 -15.93 -22.01 13.57
CA ASP A 273 -15.23 -21.00 12.79
C ASP A 273 -13.71 -21.01 13.00
N ASN A 274 -13.23 -21.85 13.93
CA ASN A 274 -11.81 -21.96 14.22
C ASN A 274 -11.11 -22.87 13.21
N CYS A 275 -10.21 -22.29 12.45
CA CYS A 275 -9.44 -22.98 11.42
C CYS A 275 -8.07 -22.32 11.22
N LEU A 276 -7.28 -22.83 10.28
CA LEU A 276 -6.10 -22.14 9.81
C LEU A 276 -6.51 -20.73 9.27
N ILE A 277 -5.72 -19.71 9.60
CA ILE A 277 -5.94 -18.36 9.11
C ILE A 277 -4.65 -17.73 8.59
N HIS A 278 -4.78 -16.79 7.67
CA HIS A 278 -3.70 -15.91 7.24
C HIS A 278 -3.42 -14.82 8.30
N GLY A 279 -4.48 -14.31 8.90
CA GLY A 279 -4.43 -13.29 9.94
C GLY A 279 -4.16 -11.86 9.44
N ASP A 280 -3.95 -11.69 8.14
CA ASP A 280 -3.86 -10.38 7.45
C ASP A 280 -4.25 -10.50 5.97
N LEU A 281 -5.32 -11.24 5.67
CA LEU A 281 -5.79 -11.50 4.32
C LEU A 281 -6.52 -10.27 3.76
N CYS A 282 -5.75 -9.28 3.36
CA CYS A 282 -6.25 -8.05 2.73
C CYS A 282 -5.76 -7.96 1.28
N PHE A 283 -6.37 -7.12 0.47
CA PHE A 283 -6.04 -6.97 -0.96
C PHE A 283 -4.58 -6.64 -1.23
N SER A 284 -3.90 -5.93 -0.33
CA SER A 284 -2.46 -5.65 -0.47
C SER A 284 -1.56 -6.87 -0.28
N ASN A 285 -2.08 -7.94 0.33
CA ASN A 285 -1.36 -9.19 0.60
C ASN A 285 -1.80 -10.33 -0.33
N ILE A 286 -2.56 -10.02 -1.38
CA ILE A 286 -2.97 -10.97 -2.41
C ILE A 286 -2.44 -10.46 -3.75
N LEU A 287 -1.50 -11.17 -4.31
CA LEU A 287 -0.94 -10.95 -5.63
C LEU A 287 -1.80 -11.69 -6.65
N TYR A 288 -2.18 -11.03 -7.76
CA TYR A 288 -3.09 -11.61 -8.73
C TYR A 288 -2.66 -11.31 -10.17
N ASP A 289 -2.60 -12.34 -10.99
CA ASP A 289 -2.40 -12.29 -12.44
C ASP A 289 -3.74 -12.47 -13.15
N VAL A 290 -4.36 -11.37 -13.53
CA VAL A 290 -5.70 -11.36 -14.16
C VAL A 290 -5.73 -12.14 -15.48
N PRO A 291 -4.76 -12.00 -16.42
CA PRO A 291 -4.75 -12.77 -17.64
C PRO A 291 -4.75 -14.28 -17.46
N ASN A 292 -4.01 -14.80 -16.49
CA ASN A 292 -3.84 -16.23 -16.25
C ASN A 292 -4.71 -16.78 -15.12
N ASN A 293 -5.49 -15.93 -14.47
CA ASN A 293 -6.33 -16.27 -13.31
C ASN A 293 -5.54 -17.00 -12.21
N GLN A 294 -4.36 -16.45 -11.87
CA GLN A 294 -3.47 -17.00 -10.85
C GLN A 294 -3.29 -16.03 -9.70
N TYR A 295 -3.17 -16.56 -8.50
CA TYR A 295 -2.93 -15.74 -7.32
C TYR A 295 -1.88 -16.33 -6.38
N ARG A 296 -1.33 -15.47 -5.52
CA ARG A 296 -0.48 -15.85 -4.37
C ARG A 296 -0.81 -14.97 -3.18
N ILE A 297 -0.91 -15.58 -2.02
CA ILE A 297 -1.07 -14.87 -0.75
C ILE A 297 0.29 -14.72 -0.06
N ILE A 298 0.56 -13.53 0.45
CA ILE A 298 1.85 -13.14 1.02
C ILE A 298 1.67 -12.42 2.35
N ASP A 299 2.73 -12.29 3.13
CA ASP A 299 2.76 -11.53 4.38
C ASP A 299 1.74 -12.02 5.44
N PRO A 300 1.65 -13.33 5.72
CA PRO A 300 0.77 -13.82 6.76
C PRO A 300 1.18 -13.25 8.12
N ARG A 301 0.22 -13.02 8.99
CA ARG A 301 0.49 -12.59 10.36
C ARG A 301 1.27 -13.63 11.17
N GLY A 302 1.02 -14.91 10.87
CA GLY A 302 1.74 -16.04 11.42
C GLY A 302 1.42 -16.40 12.85
N LYS A 303 0.53 -15.63 13.52
CA LYS A 303 0.21 -15.90 14.92
C LYS A 303 -1.20 -15.38 15.28
N TRP A 304 -1.97 -16.25 15.97
CA TRP A 304 -3.21 -15.94 16.67
C TRP A 304 -3.12 -16.59 18.06
N GLY A 305 -3.06 -15.78 19.14
CA GLY A 305 -2.62 -16.32 20.41
C GLY A 305 -1.24 -16.97 20.25
N ASP A 306 -1.13 -18.26 20.53
CA ASP A 306 0.10 -19.05 20.34
C ASP A 306 0.04 -20.02 19.15
N SER A 307 -0.90 -19.82 18.22
CA SER A 307 -1.19 -20.71 17.10
C SER A 307 -1.25 -19.96 15.77
N VAL A 308 -1.22 -20.71 14.67
CA VAL A 308 -1.57 -20.23 13.31
C VAL A 308 -3.06 -20.46 13.01
N PHE A 309 -3.79 -21.04 13.95
CA PHE A 309 -5.22 -21.27 13.88
C PHE A 309 -5.97 -20.17 14.64
N GLY A 310 -7.08 -19.72 14.11
CA GLY A 310 -7.87 -18.64 14.67
C GLY A 310 -9.28 -18.60 14.10
N ASP A 311 -9.96 -17.48 14.30
CA ASP A 311 -11.31 -17.24 13.78
C ASP A 311 -11.24 -16.78 12.32
N ILE A 312 -11.86 -17.55 11.41
CA ILE A 312 -11.91 -17.22 9.97
C ILE A 312 -12.61 -15.90 9.69
N LYS A 313 -13.51 -15.46 10.56
CA LYS A 313 -14.18 -14.15 10.44
C LYS A 313 -13.18 -12.99 10.46
N TYR A 314 -12.01 -13.19 11.07
CA TYR A 314 -10.94 -12.17 11.06
C TYR A 314 -10.41 -11.95 9.63
N ASP A 315 -10.14 -13.01 8.88
CA ASP A 315 -9.68 -12.92 7.49
C ASP A 315 -10.79 -12.37 6.57
N LEU A 316 -12.05 -12.77 6.79
CA LEU A 316 -13.20 -12.19 6.09
C LEU A 316 -13.33 -10.68 6.36
N ALA A 317 -13.14 -10.24 7.61
CA ALA A 317 -13.15 -8.83 7.96
C ALA A 317 -11.99 -8.06 7.31
N LYS A 318 -10.80 -8.68 7.17
CA LYS A 318 -9.66 -8.11 6.47
C LYS A 318 -9.91 -7.94 4.98
N LEU A 319 -10.54 -8.92 4.32
CA LEU A 319 -10.97 -8.79 2.93
C LEU A 319 -11.98 -7.64 2.77
N ARG A 320 -13.01 -7.59 3.62
CA ARG A 320 -13.99 -6.51 3.59
C ARG A 320 -13.40 -5.12 3.84
N HIS A 321 -12.42 -5.02 4.73
CA HIS A 321 -11.72 -3.75 5.01
C HIS A 321 -10.91 -3.23 3.81
N SER A 322 -10.64 -4.07 2.81
CA SER A 322 -9.83 -3.72 1.63
C SER A 322 -10.62 -3.00 0.54
N ILE A 323 -11.95 -2.96 0.67
CA ILE A 323 -12.91 -2.33 -0.27
C ILE A 323 -13.48 -1.02 0.38
#